data_dc79b564753729cbff66dd22424e1ae4
#
_entry.id   dc79b564753729cbff66dd22424e1ae4
#
_cell.length_a   1.000
_cell.length_b   1.000
_cell.length_c   1.000
_cell.angle_alpha   90.00
_cell.angle_beta   90.00
_cell.angle_gamma   90.00
#
_symmetry.space_group_name_H-M   'P 1'
#
loop_
_entity.id
_entity.type
_entity.pdbx_description
1 polymer ?
#
loop_
_entity_poly.entity_id
_entity_poly.type
_entity_poly.pdbx_seq_one_letter_code
_entity_poly.pdbx_strand_id
1 'polypeptide(L)'
;MEIYILNRELNIVGVISTYDSILWTEKVHEPGYIKAVFVFTAKMNKLLQRGYLLYKTDEVQPAVITRKTLKLNKYGQQTITVQGYMVTRYFRQRIIWKKMIMKGTPEQLMRQMVKEQLITPEDEARRMPLIELGELQNFNMDEVEKQITYDNLQEALTDMSKTTELGYRLRLDYARKKLVFEVYRGTNRTQGTEHPCIFTRKFKNVFTQEYNEDEGNYNNVCLVGGPGEDTDRVLVTVGSGSGLDRYEMFYNAAGYSENGITDAVLREQLRQKGLEKMSAYYIAKAFEVKINKEKAMKFELGDYVTCADTEWGITVDTQVKVIQKGYSKTEASYVITLGDDVPTLINLIKAKE
;
A
#
# COMPACT_ATOMS: atom_id res chain seq x y z
N MET A 1 11.73 12.65 20.07
CA MET A 1 11.81 11.94 18.76
C MET A 1 12.55 12.81 17.80
N GLU A 2 13.52 12.25 17.07
CA GLU A 2 14.32 12.96 16.07
C GLU A 2 13.88 12.55 14.67
N ILE A 3 13.84 13.52 13.75
CA ILE A 3 13.57 13.31 12.33
C ILE A 3 14.78 13.82 11.57
N TYR A 4 15.38 12.94 10.80
CA TYR A 4 16.47 13.26 9.90
C TYR A 4 15.90 13.75 8.57
N ILE A 5 16.47 14.83 8.05
CA ILE A 5 16.16 15.34 6.72
C ILE A 5 17.25 14.90 5.78
N LEU A 6 16.87 14.15 4.76
CA LEU A 6 17.79 13.69 3.71
C LEU A 6 17.51 14.45 2.42
N ASN A 7 18.55 14.82 1.70
CA ASN A 7 18.41 15.35 0.34
C ASN A 7 18.13 14.20 -0.66
N ARG A 8 18.05 14.52 -1.94
CA ARG A 8 17.75 13.52 -2.98
C ARG A 8 18.84 12.48 -3.18
N GLU A 9 20.05 12.77 -2.75
CA GLU A 9 21.22 11.87 -2.77
C GLU A 9 21.39 11.07 -1.46
N LEU A 10 20.36 11.12 -0.59
CA LEU A 10 20.31 10.45 0.72
C LEU A 10 21.39 10.94 1.70
N ASN A 11 21.88 12.18 1.56
CA ASN A 11 22.73 12.80 2.57
C ASN A 11 21.88 13.49 3.63
N ILE A 12 22.24 13.34 4.91
CA ILE A 12 21.62 14.10 6.00
C ILE A 12 22.00 15.57 5.83
N VAL A 13 20.97 16.43 5.71
CA VAL A 13 21.11 17.89 5.62
C VAL A 13 20.61 18.60 6.86
N GLY A 14 19.96 17.87 7.76
CA GLY A 14 19.51 18.42 9.03
C GLY A 14 18.79 17.39 9.90
N VAL A 15 18.62 17.73 11.17
CA VAL A 15 17.86 16.98 12.16
C VAL A 15 16.83 17.91 12.80
N ILE A 16 15.63 17.42 12.97
CA ILE A 16 14.52 18.14 13.60
C ILE A 16 14.09 17.36 14.84
N SER A 17 14.11 18.00 16.00
CA SER A 17 13.65 17.46 17.28
C SER A 17 12.37 18.12 17.79
N THR A 18 11.98 19.28 17.20
CA THR A 18 10.81 20.05 17.62
C THR A 18 9.78 20.14 16.50
N TYR A 19 8.54 19.80 16.82
CA TYR A 19 7.40 19.81 15.89
C TYR A 19 6.12 20.13 16.67
N ASP A 20 5.11 20.61 15.98
CA ASP A 20 3.76 20.78 16.55
C ASP A 20 2.98 19.47 16.49
N SER A 21 2.98 18.81 15.32
CA SER A 21 2.37 17.50 15.14
C SER A 21 3.00 16.75 13.98
N ILE A 22 2.98 15.42 14.08
CA ILE A 22 3.39 14.52 13.00
C ILE A 22 2.39 13.38 12.96
N LEU A 23 1.91 13.08 11.77
CA LEU A 23 1.13 11.91 11.44
C LEU A 23 1.95 11.09 10.46
N TRP A 24 2.33 9.88 10.87
CA TRP A 24 3.10 8.93 10.08
C TRP A 24 2.26 7.69 9.84
N THR A 25 1.91 7.42 8.59
CA THR A 25 1.05 6.30 8.23
C THR A 25 1.77 5.36 7.29
N GLU A 26 1.84 4.10 7.65
CA GLU A 26 2.36 3.00 6.84
C GLU A 26 1.22 2.12 6.36
N LYS A 27 1.30 1.62 5.14
CA LYS A 27 0.31 0.73 4.52
C LYS A 27 1.00 -0.46 3.87
N VAL A 28 0.36 -1.63 3.87
CA VAL A 28 0.92 -2.85 3.26
C VAL A 28 0.93 -2.77 1.74
N HIS A 29 -0.21 -2.42 1.15
CA HIS A 29 -0.44 -2.55 -0.30
C HIS A 29 -0.20 -1.27 -1.09
N GLU A 30 -0.11 -0.14 -0.41
CA GLU A 30 -0.02 1.19 -1.02
C GLU A 30 1.05 2.04 -0.33
N PRO A 31 1.56 3.10 -0.98
CA PRO A 31 2.43 4.03 -0.28
C PRO A 31 1.72 4.67 0.90
N GLY A 32 2.26 4.50 2.10
CA GLY A 32 1.84 5.24 3.26
C GLY A 32 2.07 6.74 3.08
N TYR A 33 1.62 7.56 4.02
CA TYR A 33 1.72 9.01 3.92
C TYR A 33 2.20 9.64 5.22
N ILE A 34 2.71 10.88 5.09
CA ILE A 34 3.09 11.72 6.22
C ILE A 34 2.44 13.09 6.11
N LYS A 35 2.07 13.63 7.27
CA LYS A 35 1.75 15.05 7.45
C LYS A 35 2.45 15.54 8.70
N ALA A 36 3.26 16.58 8.57
CA ALA A 36 3.97 17.15 9.71
C ALA A 36 3.82 18.68 9.74
N VAL A 37 3.64 19.22 10.93
CA VAL A 37 3.48 20.65 11.17
C VAL A 37 4.61 21.12 12.08
N PHE A 38 5.25 22.21 11.67
CA PHE A 38 6.37 22.83 12.37
C PHE A 38 6.14 24.32 12.55
N VAL A 39 6.71 24.89 13.59
CA VAL A 39 6.82 26.35 13.70
C VAL A 39 7.74 26.86 12.60
N PHE A 40 7.33 27.96 11.95
CA PHE A 40 8.14 28.56 10.89
C PHE A 40 9.43 29.14 11.45
N THR A 41 10.53 28.81 10.81
CA THR A 41 11.81 29.53 10.87
C THR A 41 12.45 29.53 9.50
N ALA A 42 13.31 30.50 9.21
CA ALA A 42 14.05 30.54 7.93
C ALA A 42 14.90 29.27 7.71
N LYS A 43 15.50 28.72 8.80
CA LYS A 43 16.24 27.46 8.79
C LYS A 43 15.33 26.29 8.41
N MET A 44 14.17 26.16 9.07
CA MET A 44 13.17 25.11 8.79
C MET A 44 12.69 25.19 7.33
N ASN A 45 12.41 26.42 6.88
CA ASN A 45 11.97 26.61 5.51
C ASN A 45 13.01 26.18 4.46
N LYS A 46 14.29 26.33 4.76
CA LYS A 46 15.39 25.84 3.90
C LYS A 46 15.56 24.32 3.95
N LEU A 47 15.33 23.69 5.11
CA LEU A 47 15.47 22.24 5.28
C LEU A 47 14.32 21.46 4.66
N LEU A 48 13.08 21.95 4.79
CA LEU A 48 11.88 21.24 4.34
C LEU A 48 11.57 21.55 2.88
N GLN A 49 12.31 20.93 1.95
CA GLN A 49 12.14 21.11 0.51
C GLN A 49 11.35 19.96 -0.12
N ARG A 50 10.60 20.23 -1.20
CA ARG A 50 9.97 19.17 -2.00
C ARG A 50 11.04 18.24 -2.59
N GLY A 51 10.80 16.94 -2.50
CA GLY A 51 11.73 15.90 -2.94
C GLY A 51 12.79 15.53 -1.90
N TYR A 52 12.89 16.27 -0.78
CA TYR A 52 13.68 15.81 0.36
C TYR A 52 12.90 14.78 1.16
N LEU A 53 13.61 13.97 1.93
CA LEU A 53 13.02 12.89 2.68
C LEU A 53 13.04 13.18 4.17
N LEU A 54 11.97 12.80 4.84
CA LEU A 54 11.87 12.69 6.29
C LEU A 54 12.15 11.24 6.68
N TYR A 55 13.07 11.03 7.60
CA TYR A 55 13.44 9.70 8.06
C TYR A 55 13.49 9.64 9.58
N LYS A 56 12.93 8.58 10.14
CA LYS A 56 13.04 8.18 11.54
C LYS A 56 13.81 6.86 11.62
N THR A 57 14.70 6.73 12.58
CA THR A 57 15.57 5.54 12.69
C THR A 57 14.84 4.26 13.10
N ASP A 58 13.67 4.38 13.70
CA ASP A 58 12.78 3.27 14.05
C ASP A 58 11.73 2.95 12.97
N GLU A 59 11.82 3.62 11.80
CA GLU A 59 10.97 3.35 10.64
C GLU A 59 11.81 2.73 9.50
N VAL A 60 11.20 1.78 8.81
CA VAL A 60 11.87 1.06 7.72
C VAL A 60 12.02 1.93 6.48
N GLN A 61 10.99 2.72 6.16
CA GLN A 61 10.91 3.56 4.98
C GLN A 61 10.96 5.04 5.34
N PRO A 62 11.73 5.86 4.64
CA PRO A 62 11.59 7.30 4.71
C PRO A 62 10.36 7.78 3.92
N ALA A 63 9.93 9.01 4.18
CA ALA A 63 8.84 9.66 3.44
C ALA A 63 9.37 10.82 2.61
N VAL A 64 8.98 10.89 1.33
CA VAL A 64 9.33 12.00 0.44
C VAL A 64 8.34 13.15 0.56
N ILE A 65 8.83 14.38 0.76
CA ILE A 65 8.02 15.59 0.82
C ILE A 65 7.52 15.92 -0.60
N THR A 66 6.20 15.87 -0.79
CA THR A 66 5.57 16.23 -2.08
C THR A 66 4.88 17.58 -2.05
N ARG A 67 4.43 18.02 -0.89
CA ARG A 67 3.74 19.29 -0.69
C ARG A 67 4.30 20.03 0.53
N LYS A 68 4.45 21.35 0.40
CA LYS A 68 4.84 22.24 1.47
C LYS A 68 3.88 23.44 1.46
N THR A 69 3.35 23.78 2.61
CA THR A 69 2.43 24.90 2.80
C THR A 69 2.96 25.80 3.91
N LEU A 70 3.07 27.08 3.65
CA LEU A 70 3.37 28.10 4.65
C LEU A 70 2.04 28.78 5.02
N LYS A 71 1.80 28.95 6.29
CA LYS A 71 0.56 29.56 6.79
C LYS A 71 0.88 30.61 7.85
N LEU A 72 0.27 31.77 7.69
CA LEU A 72 0.20 32.83 8.71
C LEU A 72 -1.24 32.88 9.22
N ASN A 73 -1.42 32.75 10.54
CA ASN A 73 -2.74 32.88 11.15
C ASN A 73 -3.03 34.33 11.55
N LYS A 74 -4.26 34.61 11.96
CA LYS A 74 -4.72 35.95 12.36
C LYS A 74 -4.00 36.54 13.58
N TYR A 75 -3.25 35.72 14.32
CA TYR A 75 -2.45 36.14 15.48
C TYR A 75 -0.97 36.32 15.15
N GLY A 76 -0.58 36.31 13.87
CA GLY A 76 0.81 36.48 13.46
C GLY A 76 1.68 35.22 13.59
N GLN A 77 1.12 34.09 14.01
CA GLN A 77 1.88 32.85 14.12
C GLN A 77 2.06 32.22 12.73
N GLN A 78 3.28 31.82 12.45
CA GLN A 78 3.65 31.19 11.18
C GLN A 78 3.94 29.71 11.37
N THR A 79 3.44 28.88 10.47
CA THR A 79 3.68 27.44 10.47
C THR A 79 4.10 26.94 9.09
N ILE A 80 4.86 25.84 9.10
CA ILE A 80 5.19 25.06 7.91
C ILE A 80 4.48 23.72 8.02
N THR A 81 3.61 23.41 7.09
CA THR A 81 3.04 22.06 6.96
C THR A 81 3.69 21.39 5.77
N VAL A 82 4.26 20.21 5.99
CA VAL A 82 4.71 19.33 4.92
C VAL A 82 3.82 18.10 4.85
N GLN A 83 3.56 17.65 3.64
CA GLN A 83 2.85 16.41 3.34
C GLN A 83 3.66 15.62 2.33
N GLY A 84 3.57 14.32 2.41
CA GLY A 84 4.30 13.44 1.53
C GLY A 84 3.84 12.00 1.64
N TYR A 85 4.57 11.13 0.98
CA TYR A 85 4.29 9.71 0.93
C TYR A 85 5.57 8.93 1.23
N MET A 86 5.43 7.68 1.67
CA MET A 86 6.57 6.77 1.75
C MET A 86 7.25 6.65 0.38
N VAL A 87 8.55 6.41 0.36
CA VAL A 87 9.35 6.41 -0.88
C VAL A 87 8.88 5.41 -1.93
N THR A 88 8.08 4.41 -1.58
CA THR A 88 7.36 3.55 -2.54
C THR A 88 6.50 4.32 -3.53
N ARG A 89 6.16 5.58 -3.23
CA ARG A 89 5.54 6.51 -4.18
C ARG A 89 6.36 6.76 -5.45
N TYR A 90 7.66 6.50 -5.45
CA TYR A 90 8.50 6.62 -6.66
C TYR A 90 8.06 5.67 -7.77
N PHE A 91 7.42 4.54 -7.45
CA PHE A 91 6.89 3.61 -8.45
C PHE A 91 5.83 4.26 -9.35
N ARG A 92 5.04 5.22 -8.83
CA ARG A 92 4.07 5.96 -9.64
C ARG A 92 4.70 6.79 -10.76
N GLN A 93 5.99 7.10 -10.68
CA GLN A 93 6.67 7.90 -11.70
C GLN A 93 7.00 7.12 -12.97
N ARG A 94 6.66 5.83 -13.02
CA ARG A 94 6.93 4.97 -14.16
C ARG A 94 5.67 4.21 -14.57
N ILE A 95 5.56 4.03 -15.88
CA ILE A 95 4.61 3.12 -16.50
C ILE A 95 5.36 1.94 -17.11
N ILE A 96 4.71 0.84 -17.30
CA ILE A 96 5.23 -0.34 -18.01
C ILE A 96 5.13 -0.05 -19.51
N TRP A 97 6.23 0.40 -20.12
CA TRP A 97 6.24 0.95 -21.48
C TRP A 97 6.02 -0.07 -22.58
N LYS A 98 6.39 -1.32 -22.35
CA LYS A 98 6.24 -2.40 -23.31
C LYS A 98 5.41 -3.51 -22.71
N LYS A 99 4.81 -4.31 -23.57
CA LYS A 99 4.14 -5.53 -23.15
C LYS A 99 5.14 -6.43 -22.41
N MET A 100 4.86 -6.71 -21.16
CA MET A 100 5.59 -7.67 -20.32
C MET A 100 4.75 -8.92 -20.18
N ILE A 101 5.28 -10.06 -20.58
CA ILE A 101 4.73 -11.38 -20.31
C ILE A 101 5.70 -12.05 -19.36
N MET A 102 5.22 -12.33 -18.16
CA MET A 102 6.05 -12.82 -17.05
C MET A 102 5.45 -14.11 -16.52
N LYS A 103 6.31 -15.06 -16.12
CA LYS A 103 5.94 -16.27 -15.41
C LYS A 103 6.86 -16.48 -14.23
N GLY A 104 6.29 -16.80 -13.07
CA GLY A 104 7.02 -17.03 -11.82
C GLY A 104 6.17 -16.80 -10.61
N THR A 105 6.75 -16.88 -9.43
CA THR A 105 6.05 -16.56 -8.19
C THR A 105 5.71 -15.07 -8.12
N PRO A 106 4.67 -14.66 -7.39
CA PRO A 106 4.31 -13.25 -7.25
C PRO A 106 5.48 -12.36 -6.83
N GLU A 107 6.31 -12.82 -5.90
CA GLU A 107 7.53 -12.11 -5.48
C GLU A 107 8.48 -11.87 -6.66
N GLN A 108 8.73 -12.90 -7.47
CA GLN A 108 9.61 -12.80 -8.65
C GLN A 108 9.05 -11.81 -9.66
N LEU A 109 7.74 -11.82 -9.90
CA LEU A 109 7.09 -10.90 -10.83
C LEU A 109 7.16 -9.45 -10.35
N MET A 110 6.91 -9.17 -9.07
CA MET A 110 7.05 -7.83 -8.49
C MET A 110 8.50 -7.31 -8.62
N ARG A 111 9.48 -8.17 -8.35
CA ARG A 111 10.90 -7.83 -8.48
C ARG A 111 11.29 -7.60 -9.94
N GLN A 112 10.79 -8.39 -10.87
CA GLN A 112 11.03 -8.22 -12.31
C GLN A 112 10.48 -6.87 -12.80
N MET A 113 9.24 -6.52 -12.44
CA MET A 113 8.66 -5.22 -12.78
C MET A 113 9.52 -4.05 -12.29
N VAL A 114 9.96 -4.09 -11.02
CA VAL A 114 10.81 -3.04 -10.45
C VAL A 114 12.17 -3.00 -11.15
N LYS A 115 12.78 -4.16 -11.40
CA LYS A 115 14.08 -4.25 -12.10
C LYS A 115 14.03 -3.63 -13.48
N GLU A 116 13.07 -4.04 -14.30
CA GLU A 116 12.99 -3.61 -15.71
C GLU A 116 12.52 -2.16 -15.87
N GLN A 117 11.72 -1.63 -14.93
CA GLN A 117 11.21 -0.27 -15.06
C GLN A 117 12.08 0.80 -14.37
N LEU A 118 12.89 0.42 -13.37
CA LEU A 118 13.61 1.40 -12.52
C LEU A 118 15.12 1.17 -12.44
N ILE A 119 15.59 -0.09 -12.46
CA ILE A 119 16.99 -0.41 -12.17
C ILE A 119 17.77 -0.58 -13.47
N THR A 120 17.24 -1.38 -14.39
CA THR A 120 17.83 -1.65 -15.70
C THR A 120 16.82 -1.42 -16.82
N PRO A 121 16.22 -0.22 -16.94
CA PRO A 121 15.32 0.07 -18.04
C PRO A 121 16.11 0.18 -19.35
N GLU A 122 15.46 -0.12 -20.48
CA GLU A 122 16.08 0.04 -21.81
C GLU A 122 16.46 1.50 -22.09
N ASP A 123 15.63 2.46 -21.66
CA ASP A 123 15.94 3.89 -21.72
C ASP A 123 16.59 4.32 -20.41
N GLU A 124 17.88 4.63 -20.45
CA GLU A 124 18.64 5.08 -19.27
C GLU A 124 18.05 6.31 -18.59
N ALA A 125 17.31 7.18 -19.28
CA ALA A 125 16.64 8.33 -18.68
C ALA A 125 15.56 7.92 -17.66
N ARG A 126 15.09 6.69 -17.72
CA ARG A 126 14.11 6.12 -16.78
C ARG A 126 14.73 5.52 -15.52
N ARG A 127 16.04 5.32 -15.53
CA ARG A 127 16.74 4.69 -14.41
C ARG A 127 16.64 5.49 -13.12
N MET A 128 16.46 4.80 -12.00
CA MET A 128 16.53 5.36 -10.64
C MET A 128 17.72 4.76 -9.89
N PRO A 129 18.91 5.38 -9.93
CA PRO A 129 20.15 4.79 -9.41
C PRO A 129 20.14 4.54 -7.90
N LEU A 130 19.23 5.19 -7.17
CA LEU A 130 19.07 5.00 -5.72
C LEU A 130 18.36 3.69 -5.36
N ILE A 131 17.64 3.08 -6.30
CA ILE A 131 16.85 1.87 -6.04
C ILE A 131 17.64 0.63 -6.45
N GLU A 132 17.61 -0.38 -5.59
CA GLU A 132 18.16 -1.71 -5.85
C GLU A 132 17.21 -2.80 -5.33
N LEU A 133 17.37 -4.03 -5.80
CA LEU A 133 16.64 -5.18 -5.27
C LEU A 133 17.30 -5.70 -3.99
N GLY A 134 16.51 -5.98 -2.98
CA GLY A 134 16.91 -6.75 -1.81
C GLY A 134 17.04 -8.25 -2.11
N GLU A 135 17.18 -9.07 -1.09
CA GLU A 135 17.23 -10.52 -1.22
C GLU A 135 15.87 -11.10 -1.64
N LEU A 136 15.91 -12.18 -2.41
CA LEU A 136 14.73 -12.96 -2.75
C LEU A 136 14.36 -13.85 -1.56
N GLN A 137 13.14 -13.72 -1.06
CA GLN A 137 12.70 -14.45 0.14
C GLN A 137 12.24 -15.88 -0.18
N ASN A 138 11.88 -16.15 -1.44
CA ASN A 138 11.39 -17.44 -1.90
C ASN A 138 10.15 -17.92 -1.13
N PHE A 139 9.16 -17.05 -1.01
CA PHE A 139 7.88 -17.45 -0.40
C PHE A 139 7.30 -18.65 -1.16
N ASN A 140 6.83 -19.64 -0.39
CA ASN A 140 6.16 -20.82 -0.95
C ASN A 140 4.79 -20.40 -1.52
N MET A 141 4.77 -20.08 -2.81
CA MET A 141 3.58 -19.66 -3.57
C MET A 141 3.65 -20.24 -4.98
N ASP A 142 2.49 -20.51 -5.56
CA ASP A 142 2.39 -21.00 -6.91
C ASP A 142 2.88 -19.98 -7.93
N GLU A 143 3.42 -20.48 -9.04
CA GLU A 143 3.76 -19.64 -10.18
C GLU A 143 2.49 -19.16 -10.88
N VAL A 144 2.50 -17.91 -11.30
CA VAL A 144 1.44 -17.30 -12.09
C VAL A 144 2.00 -16.72 -13.38
N GLU A 145 1.20 -16.72 -14.43
CA GLU A 145 1.49 -15.96 -15.64
C GLU A 145 0.77 -14.62 -15.60
N LYS A 146 1.50 -13.54 -15.89
CA LYS A 146 0.92 -12.21 -15.94
C LYS A 146 1.38 -11.44 -17.17
N GLN A 147 0.41 -10.88 -17.88
CA GLN A 147 0.66 -9.93 -18.96
C GLN A 147 0.28 -8.53 -18.46
N ILE A 148 1.16 -7.56 -18.66
CA ILE A 148 0.93 -6.15 -18.31
C ILE A 148 1.42 -5.28 -19.45
N THR A 149 0.68 -4.22 -19.77
CA THR A 149 1.03 -3.26 -20.82
C THR A 149 0.49 -1.88 -20.46
N TYR A 150 1.35 -0.86 -20.47
CA TYR A 150 1.03 0.56 -20.21
C TYR A 150 0.43 0.90 -18.85
N ASP A 151 0.33 -0.05 -17.94
CA ASP A 151 -0.13 0.17 -16.57
C ASP A 151 0.89 0.99 -15.77
N ASN A 152 0.42 1.77 -14.80
CA ASN A 152 1.30 2.43 -13.85
C ASN A 152 1.98 1.38 -12.97
N LEU A 153 3.31 1.49 -12.78
CA LEU A 153 4.07 0.49 -12.01
C LEU A 153 3.57 0.36 -10.56
N GLN A 154 3.19 1.47 -9.91
CA GLN A 154 2.65 1.42 -8.56
C GLN A 154 1.31 0.68 -8.52
N GLU A 155 0.42 0.92 -9.47
CA GLU A 155 -0.87 0.23 -9.55
C GLU A 155 -0.67 -1.27 -9.79
N ALA A 156 0.21 -1.65 -10.71
CA ALA A 156 0.54 -3.05 -10.97
C ALA A 156 1.11 -3.78 -9.73
N LEU A 157 1.97 -3.09 -8.95
CA LEU A 157 2.49 -3.62 -7.68
C LEU A 157 1.40 -3.70 -6.61
N THR A 158 0.54 -2.70 -6.51
CA THR A 158 -0.59 -2.66 -5.57
C THR A 158 -1.58 -3.79 -5.84
N ASP A 159 -1.95 -3.99 -7.10
CA ASP A 159 -2.87 -5.06 -7.52
C ASP A 159 -2.27 -6.45 -7.19
N MET A 160 -0.98 -6.66 -7.49
CA MET A 160 -0.28 -7.90 -7.14
C MET A 160 -0.22 -8.10 -5.62
N SER A 161 0.09 -7.05 -4.87
CA SER A 161 0.16 -7.05 -3.42
C SER A 161 -1.19 -7.43 -2.79
N LYS A 162 -2.28 -6.84 -3.26
CA LYS A 162 -3.64 -7.11 -2.76
C LYS A 162 -4.10 -8.55 -3.04
N THR A 163 -3.82 -9.06 -4.24
CA THR A 163 -4.24 -10.41 -4.64
C THR A 163 -3.44 -11.52 -3.96
N THR A 164 -2.23 -11.24 -3.52
CA THR A 164 -1.31 -12.23 -2.93
C THR A 164 -1.06 -12.03 -1.44
N GLU A 165 -1.60 -10.94 -0.87
CA GLU A 165 -1.39 -10.51 0.52
C GLU A 165 0.09 -10.30 0.89
N LEU A 166 0.97 -10.21 -0.11
CA LEU A 166 2.37 -9.82 0.09
C LEU A 166 2.47 -8.29 0.20
N GLY A 167 3.24 -7.83 1.16
CA GLY A 167 3.61 -6.42 1.23
C GLY A 167 4.84 -6.11 0.40
N TYR A 168 5.03 -4.85 0.04
CA TYR A 168 6.26 -4.37 -0.57
C TYR A 168 6.70 -3.03 0.04
N ARG A 169 8.02 -2.80 0.05
CA ARG A 169 8.59 -1.59 0.64
C ARG A 169 9.91 -1.21 0.00
N LEU A 170 10.33 0.03 0.22
CA LEU A 170 11.68 0.53 -0.07
C LEU A 170 12.38 0.85 1.25
N ARG A 171 13.15 -0.11 1.76
CA ARG A 171 13.94 0.07 2.98
C ARG A 171 15.14 0.99 2.72
N LEU A 172 15.35 1.96 3.60
CA LEU A 172 16.54 2.79 3.53
C LEU A 172 17.78 2.01 4.03
N ASP A 173 18.75 1.83 3.16
CA ASP A 173 20.12 1.46 3.54
C ASP A 173 20.98 2.74 3.54
N TYR A 174 21.08 3.36 4.69
CA TYR A 174 21.77 4.64 4.81
C TYR A 174 23.28 4.50 4.56
N ALA A 175 23.89 3.38 4.96
CA ALA A 175 25.33 3.15 4.79
C ALA A 175 25.72 3.10 3.31
N ARG A 176 24.92 2.47 2.48
CA ARG A 176 25.13 2.36 1.03
C ARG A 176 24.44 3.48 0.24
N LYS A 177 23.64 4.32 0.89
CA LYS A 177 22.78 5.33 0.27
C LYS A 177 21.88 4.74 -0.82
N LYS A 178 21.16 3.69 -0.43
CA LYS A 178 20.24 2.97 -1.32
C LYS A 178 18.85 2.83 -0.70
N LEU A 179 17.88 2.74 -1.57
CA LEU A 179 16.51 2.34 -1.27
C LEU A 179 16.36 0.90 -1.78
N VAL A 180 16.29 -0.04 -0.85
CA VAL A 180 16.27 -1.49 -1.16
C VAL A 180 14.84 -1.93 -1.30
N PHE A 181 14.46 -2.41 -2.49
CA PHE A 181 13.15 -2.99 -2.74
C PHE A 181 13.06 -4.38 -2.11
N GLU A 182 12.11 -4.53 -1.23
CA GLU A 182 11.82 -5.77 -0.53
C GLU A 182 10.35 -6.14 -0.70
N VAL A 183 10.09 -7.40 -0.96
CA VAL A 183 8.78 -8.01 -0.81
C VAL A 183 8.77 -8.76 0.52
N TYR A 184 7.69 -8.66 1.29
CA TYR A 184 7.60 -9.29 2.59
C TYR A 184 6.24 -9.94 2.80
N ARG A 185 6.21 -10.91 3.69
CA ARG A 185 4.99 -11.57 4.17
C ARG A 185 4.88 -11.37 5.66
N GLY A 186 3.71 -10.98 6.14
CA GLY A 186 3.47 -10.84 7.57
C GLY A 186 3.49 -12.20 8.29
N THR A 187 3.82 -12.16 9.56
CA THR A 187 3.84 -13.34 10.43
C THR A 187 2.42 -13.62 10.93
N ASN A 188 2.06 -14.90 10.99
CA ASN A 188 0.81 -15.30 11.63
C ASN A 188 0.97 -15.23 13.16
N ARG A 189 0.24 -14.30 13.79
CA ARG A 189 0.16 -14.07 15.23
C ARG A 189 -1.29 -14.15 15.73
N THR A 190 -2.12 -14.92 15.04
CA THR A 190 -3.51 -15.12 15.46
C THR A 190 -3.61 -15.94 16.73
N GLN A 191 -4.76 -15.94 17.35
CA GLN A 191 -5.05 -16.79 18.51
C GLN A 191 -4.75 -18.26 18.20
N GLY A 192 -4.03 -18.92 19.10
CA GLY A 192 -3.62 -20.32 18.93
C GLY A 192 -2.22 -20.52 18.34
N THR A 193 -1.54 -19.45 17.92
CA THR A 193 -0.12 -19.52 17.53
C THR A 193 0.79 -19.43 18.76
N GLU A 194 2.09 -19.70 18.59
CA GLU A 194 3.07 -19.66 19.67
C GLU A 194 3.25 -18.25 20.27
N HIS A 195 3.15 -17.21 19.42
CA HIS A 195 3.31 -15.81 19.82
C HIS A 195 2.10 -14.97 19.35
N PRO A 196 0.91 -15.18 19.98
CA PRO A 196 -0.30 -14.52 19.52
C PRO A 196 -0.30 -13.02 19.83
N CYS A 197 -0.86 -12.22 18.93
CA CYS A 197 -1.18 -10.82 19.15
C CYS A 197 -2.71 -10.66 19.08
N ILE A 198 -3.33 -10.44 20.23
CA ILE A 198 -4.79 -10.32 20.36
C ILE A 198 -5.15 -8.93 20.85
N PHE A 199 -5.89 -8.19 20.04
CA PHE A 199 -6.43 -6.89 20.42
C PHE A 199 -7.82 -7.06 21.02
N THR A 200 -7.96 -6.69 22.30
CA THR A 200 -9.23 -6.78 23.01
C THR A 200 -9.24 -5.85 24.22
N ARG A 201 -10.38 -5.27 24.53
CA ARG A 201 -10.58 -4.48 25.76
C ARG A 201 -10.24 -5.26 27.04
N LYS A 202 -10.46 -6.58 27.03
CA LYS A 202 -10.14 -7.47 28.15
C LYS A 202 -8.66 -7.44 28.56
N PHE A 203 -7.73 -7.30 27.60
CA PHE A 203 -6.29 -7.21 27.86
C PHE A 203 -5.83 -5.77 28.10
N LYS A 204 -6.75 -4.77 28.05
CA LYS A 204 -6.45 -3.36 28.22
C LYS A 204 -5.38 -2.82 27.24
N ASN A 205 -5.23 -3.49 26.10
CA ASN A 205 -4.33 -3.08 25.03
C ASN A 205 -5.03 -2.28 23.92
N VAL A 206 -6.33 -2.04 24.08
CA VAL A 206 -7.19 -1.24 23.21
C VAL A 206 -7.78 -0.09 24.02
N PHE A 207 -7.64 1.14 23.51
CA PHE A 207 -8.32 2.33 24.06
C PHE A 207 -9.70 2.54 23.45
N THR A 208 -9.75 2.50 22.13
CA THR A 208 -10.99 2.58 21.35
C THR A 208 -10.93 1.58 20.22
N GLN A 209 -12.09 1.09 19.81
CA GLN A 209 -12.23 0.25 18.62
C GLN A 209 -13.51 0.61 17.88
N GLU A 210 -13.47 0.46 16.57
CA GLU A 210 -14.60 0.62 15.68
C GLU A 210 -14.59 -0.56 14.72
N TYR A 211 -15.74 -1.17 14.49
CA TYR A 211 -15.92 -2.22 13.50
C TYR A 211 -16.83 -1.71 12.41
N ASN A 212 -16.35 -1.76 11.18
CA ASN A 212 -17.08 -1.37 9.99
C ASN A 212 -17.27 -2.57 9.08
N GLU A 213 -18.47 -2.72 8.56
CA GLU A 213 -18.82 -3.67 7.51
C GLU A 213 -19.55 -2.89 6.42
N ASP A 214 -18.97 -2.88 5.21
CA ASP A 214 -19.47 -2.08 4.09
C ASP A 214 -19.49 -2.92 2.81
N GLU A 215 -20.67 -3.06 2.20
CA GLU A 215 -20.87 -3.73 0.92
C GLU A 215 -21.11 -2.75 -0.25
N GLY A 216 -21.01 -1.45 -0.01
CA GLY A 216 -21.38 -0.41 -0.98
C GLY A 216 -20.61 -0.46 -2.30
N ASN A 217 -19.48 -1.16 -2.33
CA ASN A 217 -18.65 -1.36 -3.52
C ASN A 217 -18.46 -2.85 -3.85
N TYR A 218 -19.30 -3.72 -3.30
CA TYR A 218 -19.16 -5.16 -3.46
C TYR A 218 -19.59 -5.61 -4.86
N ASN A 219 -18.78 -6.46 -5.48
CA ASN A 219 -19.14 -7.19 -6.70
C ASN A 219 -18.59 -8.62 -6.60
N ASN A 220 -19.39 -9.60 -6.96
CA ASN A 220 -19.01 -11.01 -6.92
C ASN A 220 -19.06 -11.70 -8.28
N VAL A 221 -19.45 -10.97 -9.32
CA VAL A 221 -19.42 -11.45 -10.71
C VAL A 221 -18.79 -10.36 -11.59
N CYS A 222 -17.80 -10.73 -12.39
CA CYS A 222 -17.21 -9.84 -13.37
C CYS A 222 -17.35 -10.43 -14.76
N LEU A 223 -17.95 -9.67 -15.67
CA LEU A 223 -17.91 -9.92 -17.10
C LEU A 223 -16.68 -9.22 -17.68
N VAL A 224 -15.73 -9.98 -18.17
CA VAL A 224 -14.49 -9.47 -18.78
C VAL A 224 -14.65 -9.46 -20.28
N GLY A 225 -14.55 -8.28 -20.89
CA GLY A 225 -14.55 -8.09 -22.35
C GLY A 225 -13.13 -8.04 -22.88
N GLY A 226 -12.71 -9.10 -23.56
CA GLY A 226 -11.43 -9.21 -24.27
C GLY A 226 -11.43 -8.52 -25.63
N PRO A 227 -10.53 -8.92 -26.56
CA PRO A 227 -10.48 -8.43 -27.93
C PRO A 227 -11.74 -8.77 -28.73
N GLY A 228 -11.92 -8.10 -29.86
CA GLY A 228 -13.11 -8.17 -30.72
C GLY A 228 -14.11 -7.05 -30.43
N GLU A 229 -15.08 -6.92 -31.31
CA GLU A 229 -16.15 -5.93 -31.22
C GLU A 229 -17.51 -6.63 -31.27
N ASP A 230 -18.51 -6.03 -30.62
CA ASP A 230 -19.88 -6.50 -30.58
C ASP A 230 -20.02 -8.02 -30.31
N THR A 231 -20.59 -8.77 -31.22
CA THR A 231 -20.85 -10.23 -31.12
C THR A 231 -19.59 -11.07 -31.22
N ASP A 232 -18.53 -10.55 -31.83
CA ASP A 232 -17.25 -11.27 -32.05
C ASP A 232 -16.29 -11.05 -30.85
N ARG A 233 -16.72 -10.29 -29.87
CA ARG A 233 -15.92 -10.00 -28.69
C ARG A 233 -15.77 -11.23 -27.81
N VAL A 234 -14.52 -11.52 -27.42
CA VAL A 234 -14.24 -12.60 -26.46
C VAL A 234 -14.73 -12.16 -25.08
N LEU A 235 -15.70 -12.88 -24.54
CA LEU A 235 -16.26 -12.64 -23.20
C LEU A 235 -15.91 -13.79 -22.27
N VAL A 236 -15.54 -13.44 -21.05
CA VAL A 236 -15.27 -14.38 -19.96
C VAL A 236 -15.98 -13.89 -18.70
N THR A 237 -16.74 -14.76 -18.03
CA THR A 237 -17.34 -14.47 -16.75
C THR A 237 -16.55 -15.12 -15.63
N VAL A 238 -16.27 -14.38 -14.57
CA VAL A 238 -15.62 -14.87 -13.34
C VAL A 238 -16.47 -14.56 -12.13
N GLY A 239 -16.29 -15.36 -11.07
CA GLY A 239 -17.09 -15.24 -9.86
C GLY A 239 -18.42 -15.99 -9.94
N SER A 240 -19.23 -15.86 -8.91
CA SER A 240 -20.53 -16.53 -8.79
C SER A 240 -21.49 -15.73 -7.91
N GLY A 241 -22.77 -15.89 -8.14
CA GLY A 241 -23.85 -15.27 -7.39
C GLY A 241 -25.17 -15.48 -8.13
N SER A 242 -26.31 -15.41 -7.41
CA SER A 242 -27.64 -15.53 -7.99
C SER A 242 -28.65 -14.64 -7.29
N GLY A 243 -29.70 -14.23 -8.00
CA GLY A 243 -30.79 -13.42 -7.45
C GLY A 243 -30.29 -12.12 -6.82
N LEU A 244 -30.72 -11.83 -5.61
CA LEU A 244 -30.32 -10.63 -4.87
C LEU A 244 -28.86 -10.65 -4.40
N ASP A 245 -28.22 -11.83 -4.35
CA ASP A 245 -26.82 -11.98 -3.96
C ASP A 245 -25.87 -11.92 -5.16
N ARG A 246 -26.33 -11.45 -6.32
CA ARG A 246 -25.54 -11.29 -7.53
C ARG A 246 -25.28 -9.82 -7.82
N TYR A 247 -24.02 -9.40 -7.65
CA TYR A 247 -23.53 -8.06 -7.89
C TYR A 247 -22.53 -8.09 -9.04
N GLU A 248 -22.91 -7.47 -10.17
CA GLU A 248 -22.15 -7.58 -11.43
C GLU A 248 -21.33 -6.33 -11.71
N MET A 249 -20.13 -6.56 -12.24
CA MET A 249 -19.29 -5.53 -12.83
C MET A 249 -18.85 -5.92 -14.24
N PHE A 250 -18.49 -4.93 -15.04
CA PHE A 250 -17.87 -5.14 -16.35
C PHE A 250 -16.44 -4.60 -16.32
N TYR A 251 -15.50 -5.40 -16.84
CA TYR A 251 -14.12 -4.97 -17.03
C TYR A 251 -13.74 -5.05 -18.51
N ASN A 252 -13.29 -3.93 -19.10
CA ASN A 252 -12.83 -3.86 -20.47
C ASN A 252 -11.35 -4.19 -20.57
N ALA A 253 -11.03 -5.36 -21.14
CA ALA A 253 -9.68 -5.87 -21.40
C ALA A 253 -9.37 -5.96 -22.91
N ALA A 254 -9.92 -5.06 -23.73
CA ALA A 254 -9.75 -5.08 -25.20
C ALA A 254 -8.29 -4.95 -25.66
N GLY A 255 -7.39 -4.45 -24.82
CA GLY A 255 -5.95 -4.34 -25.11
C GLY A 255 -5.19 -5.68 -25.07
N TYR A 256 -5.82 -6.78 -24.67
CA TYR A 256 -5.22 -8.11 -24.74
C TYR A 256 -5.25 -8.60 -26.18
N SER A 257 -4.08 -8.98 -26.70
CA SER A 257 -3.92 -9.38 -28.12
C SER A 257 -4.05 -10.89 -28.28
N GLU A 258 -4.76 -11.32 -29.31
CA GLU A 258 -4.85 -12.73 -29.73
C GLU A 258 -3.59 -13.22 -30.45
N ASN A 259 -2.69 -12.32 -30.89
CA ASN A 259 -1.53 -12.64 -31.68
C ASN A 259 -0.54 -13.55 -30.93
N GLY A 260 -0.43 -14.77 -31.41
CA GLY A 260 0.57 -15.74 -30.93
C GLY A 260 0.16 -16.56 -29.70
N ILE A 261 -1.10 -16.46 -29.25
CA ILE A 261 -1.63 -17.29 -28.14
C ILE A 261 -2.87 -18.05 -28.61
N THR A 262 -3.13 -19.20 -27.98
CA THR A 262 -4.36 -19.96 -28.25
C THR A 262 -5.57 -19.31 -27.54
N ASP A 263 -6.79 -19.54 -28.04
CA ASP A 263 -8.02 -19.05 -27.41
C ASP A 263 -8.12 -19.49 -25.92
N ALA A 264 -7.69 -20.68 -25.58
CA ALA A 264 -7.68 -21.18 -24.21
C ALA A 264 -6.77 -20.35 -23.29
N VAL A 265 -5.58 -20.01 -23.78
CA VAL A 265 -4.62 -19.16 -23.03
C VAL A 265 -5.16 -17.73 -22.86
N LEU A 266 -5.75 -17.17 -23.94
CA LEU A 266 -6.38 -15.86 -23.89
C LEU A 266 -7.50 -15.83 -22.82
N ARG A 267 -8.42 -16.79 -22.86
CA ARG A 267 -9.53 -16.88 -21.89
C ARG A 267 -9.03 -17.01 -20.45
N GLU A 268 -7.96 -17.78 -20.21
CA GLU A 268 -7.39 -17.91 -18.88
C GLU A 268 -6.75 -16.59 -18.41
N GLN A 269 -6.05 -15.86 -19.29
CA GLN A 269 -5.51 -14.52 -18.96
C GLN A 269 -6.64 -13.54 -18.65
N LEU A 270 -7.73 -13.53 -19.43
CA LEU A 270 -8.90 -12.70 -19.15
C LEU A 270 -9.56 -13.08 -17.82
N ARG A 271 -9.64 -14.38 -17.52
CA ARG A 271 -10.16 -14.88 -16.25
C ARG A 271 -9.32 -14.39 -15.08
N GLN A 272 -8.01 -14.51 -15.15
CA GLN A 272 -7.10 -14.01 -14.10
C GLN A 272 -7.24 -12.50 -13.90
N LYS A 273 -7.35 -11.75 -15.01
CA LYS A 273 -7.54 -10.29 -14.93
C LYS A 273 -8.89 -9.90 -14.32
N GLY A 274 -9.93 -10.65 -14.62
CA GLY A 274 -11.24 -10.47 -13.98
C GLY A 274 -11.20 -10.69 -12.47
N LEU A 275 -10.56 -11.78 -12.02
CA LEU A 275 -10.37 -12.07 -10.60
C LEU A 275 -9.53 -10.99 -9.91
N GLU A 276 -8.45 -10.53 -10.56
CA GLU A 276 -7.63 -9.44 -10.05
C GLU A 276 -8.45 -8.15 -9.87
N LYS A 277 -9.27 -7.80 -10.86
CA LYS A 277 -10.12 -6.60 -10.75
C LYS A 277 -11.21 -6.75 -9.71
N MET A 278 -11.84 -7.92 -9.63
CA MET A 278 -12.83 -8.23 -8.59
C MET A 278 -12.27 -8.15 -7.17
N SER A 279 -10.99 -8.45 -6.97
CA SER A 279 -10.37 -8.37 -5.65
C SER A 279 -10.39 -6.98 -5.01
N ALA A 280 -10.67 -5.93 -5.80
CA ALA A 280 -10.87 -4.57 -5.30
C ALA A 280 -12.32 -4.28 -4.86
N TYR A 281 -13.27 -5.22 -5.10
CA TYR A 281 -14.71 -5.04 -4.92
C TYR A 281 -15.24 -6.11 -3.95
N TYR A 282 -14.87 -6.01 -2.69
CA TYR A 282 -15.21 -6.95 -1.63
C TYR A 282 -16.10 -6.28 -0.56
N ILE A 283 -16.74 -7.09 0.27
CA ILE A 283 -17.35 -6.58 1.50
C ILE A 283 -16.22 -6.18 2.44
N ALA A 284 -16.04 -4.87 2.62
CA ALA A 284 -15.00 -4.37 3.49
C ALA A 284 -15.36 -4.68 4.95
N LYS A 285 -14.47 -5.39 5.64
CA LYS A 285 -14.56 -5.67 7.08
C LYS A 285 -13.31 -5.15 7.75
N ALA A 286 -13.44 -4.05 8.46
CA ALA A 286 -12.33 -3.40 9.09
C ALA A 286 -12.54 -3.18 10.58
N PHE A 287 -11.51 -3.48 11.35
CA PHE A 287 -11.37 -2.95 12.70
C PHE A 287 -10.39 -1.79 12.69
N GLU A 288 -10.83 -0.63 13.15
CA GLU A 288 -9.95 0.45 13.51
C GLU A 288 -9.74 0.44 15.03
N VAL A 289 -8.49 0.35 15.46
CA VAL A 289 -8.17 0.17 16.88
C VAL A 289 -7.13 1.20 17.29
N LYS A 290 -7.48 2.07 18.29
CA LYS A 290 -6.48 2.88 18.98
C LYS A 290 -5.86 2.02 20.08
N ILE A 291 -4.58 1.73 19.97
CA ILE A 291 -3.89 0.80 20.83
C ILE A 291 -3.18 1.50 22.02
N ASN A 292 -3.12 0.80 23.13
CA ASN A 292 -2.21 1.12 24.22
C ASN A 292 -0.85 0.47 23.95
N LYS A 293 0.11 1.24 23.42
CA LYS A 293 1.42 0.72 23.01
C LYS A 293 2.20 0.06 24.17
N GLU A 294 2.02 0.52 25.39
CA GLU A 294 2.71 -0.04 26.58
C GLU A 294 2.23 -1.46 26.91
N LYS A 295 1.01 -1.81 26.51
CA LYS A 295 0.38 -3.11 26.73
C LYS A 295 0.19 -3.91 25.46
N ALA A 296 0.49 -3.35 24.30
CA ALA A 296 0.39 -4.05 23.02
C ALA A 296 1.51 -5.08 22.89
N MET A 297 1.15 -6.26 22.41
CA MET A 297 2.12 -7.28 22.04
C MET A 297 2.91 -6.81 20.81
N LYS A 298 4.06 -7.44 20.56
CA LYS A 298 4.87 -7.13 19.38
C LYS A 298 4.14 -7.57 18.12
N PHE A 299 3.94 -6.66 17.18
CA PHE A 299 3.42 -6.91 15.85
C PHE A 299 4.09 -5.95 14.86
N GLU A 300 3.99 -6.28 13.58
CA GLU A 300 4.50 -5.48 12.47
C GLU A 300 3.42 -5.29 11.41
N LEU A 301 3.66 -4.34 10.51
CA LEU A 301 2.78 -4.11 9.36
C LEU A 301 2.74 -5.37 8.49
N GLY A 302 1.54 -5.85 8.18
CA GLY A 302 1.32 -7.07 7.42
C GLY A 302 1.09 -8.32 8.25
N ASP A 303 1.37 -8.30 9.57
CA ASP A 303 1.11 -9.45 10.44
C ASP A 303 -0.38 -9.78 10.52
N TYR A 304 -0.69 -11.07 10.67
CA TYR A 304 -2.05 -11.53 10.97
C TYR A 304 -2.24 -11.58 12.48
N VAL A 305 -3.28 -10.96 12.97
CA VAL A 305 -3.59 -10.81 14.40
C VAL A 305 -5.05 -11.12 14.66
N THR A 306 -5.42 -11.38 15.90
CA THR A 306 -6.83 -11.53 16.30
C THR A 306 -7.34 -10.22 16.90
N CYS A 307 -8.51 -9.77 16.45
CA CYS A 307 -9.27 -8.71 17.10
C CYS A 307 -10.56 -9.31 17.68
N ALA A 308 -10.83 -9.05 18.95
CA ALA A 308 -11.98 -9.64 19.62
C ALA A 308 -12.70 -8.64 20.53
N ASP A 309 -14.03 -8.61 20.40
CA ASP A 309 -14.92 -7.92 21.34
C ASP A 309 -16.02 -8.86 21.79
N THR A 310 -16.03 -9.17 23.09
CA THR A 310 -16.99 -10.11 23.67
C THR A 310 -18.40 -9.53 23.77
N GLU A 311 -18.54 -8.19 23.91
CA GLU A 311 -19.85 -7.55 23.98
C GLU A 311 -20.52 -7.50 22.60
N TRP A 312 -19.73 -7.30 21.55
CA TRP A 312 -20.23 -7.35 20.16
C TRP A 312 -20.35 -8.78 19.63
N GLY A 313 -19.78 -9.77 20.33
CA GLY A 313 -19.74 -11.15 19.88
C GLY A 313 -18.87 -11.37 18.66
N ILE A 314 -17.89 -10.48 18.41
CA ILE A 314 -17.06 -10.49 17.21
C ILE A 314 -15.66 -10.97 17.59
N THR A 315 -15.15 -11.94 16.82
CA THR A 315 -13.74 -12.36 16.84
C THR A 315 -13.32 -12.58 15.40
N VAL A 316 -12.27 -11.87 14.96
CA VAL A 316 -11.77 -11.90 13.59
C VAL A 316 -10.25 -12.04 13.60
N ASP A 317 -9.74 -13.00 12.85
CA ASP A 317 -8.34 -13.11 12.49
C ASP A 317 -8.12 -12.35 11.19
N THR A 318 -7.24 -11.34 11.21
CA THR A 318 -7.11 -10.42 10.09
C THR A 318 -5.72 -9.77 10.04
N GLN A 319 -5.37 -9.23 8.88
CA GLN A 319 -4.08 -8.61 8.63
C GLN A 319 -4.02 -7.17 9.16
N VAL A 320 -2.89 -6.77 9.73
CA VAL A 320 -2.56 -5.37 10.07
C VAL A 320 -2.22 -4.65 8.76
N LYS A 321 -3.19 -3.96 8.16
CA LYS A 321 -3.04 -3.32 6.85
C LYS A 321 -2.54 -1.88 6.92
N VAL A 322 -2.85 -1.17 8.00
CA VAL A 322 -2.40 0.21 8.21
C VAL A 322 -1.92 0.41 9.63
N ILE A 323 -0.78 1.07 9.81
CA ILE A 323 -0.29 1.57 11.09
C ILE A 323 -0.15 3.08 11.00
N GLN A 324 -0.91 3.80 11.82
CA GLN A 324 -0.87 5.25 11.91
C GLN A 324 -0.32 5.68 13.26
N LYS A 325 0.79 6.39 13.23
CA LYS A 325 1.50 6.91 14.41
C LYS A 325 1.33 8.43 14.45
N GLY A 326 0.62 8.92 15.44
CA GLY A 326 0.44 10.35 15.71
C GLY A 326 1.38 10.80 16.81
N TYR A 327 2.05 11.94 16.60
CA TYR A 327 2.91 12.55 17.60
C TYR A 327 2.55 14.02 17.73
N SER A 328 2.32 14.47 18.94
CA SER A 328 2.16 15.87 19.32
C SER A 328 3.18 16.26 20.37
N LYS A 329 3.13 17.51 20.85
CA LYS A 329 4.00 17.96 21.93
C LYS A 329 3.76 17.22 23.25
N THR A 330 2.56 16.71 23.46
CA THR A 330 2.10 16.16 24.75
C THR A 330 1.76 14.67 24.70
N GLU A 331 1.46 14.13 23.51
CA GLU A 331 0.92 12.78 23.39
C GLU A 331 1.45 12.08 22.13
N ALA A 332 1.62 10.78 22.23
CA ALA A 332 1.80 9.87 21.10
C ALA A 332 0.58 8.94 21.00
N SER A 333 0.02 8.80 19.82
CA SER A 333 -1.11 7.92 19.54
C SER A 333 -0.76 6.90 18.47
N TYR A 334 -1.32 5.70 18.61
CA TYR A 334 -1.14 4.61 17.64
C TYR A 334 -2.51 4.07 17.28
N VAL A 335 -2.83 4.16 16.01
CA VAL A 335 -4.07 3.60 15.43
C VAL A 335 -3.67 2.56 14.40
N ILE A 336 -4.29 1.41 14.45
CA ILE A 336 -4.11 0.34 13.48
C ILE A 336 -5.43 0.06 12.77
N THR A 337 -5.36 -0.18 11.48
CA THR A 337 -6.48 -0.71 10.70
C THR A 337 -6.20 -2.18 10.40
N LEU A 338 -7.13 -3.00 10.80
CA LEU A 338 -7.10 -4.45 10.69
C LEU A 338 -8.15 -4.86 9.66
N GLY A 339 -7.78 -5.68 8.70
CA GLY A 339 -8.68 -6.08 7.63
C GLY A 339 -8.76 -5.05 6.49
N ASP A 340 -9.83 -5.13 5.72
CA ASP A 340 -9.97 -4.33 4.51
C ASP A 340 -10.39 -2.90 4.85
N ASP A 341 -9.67 -1.94 4.29
CA ASP A 341 -9.95 -0.50 4.46
C ASP A 341 -11.36 -0.18 3.90
N VAL A 342 -12.23 0.41 4.71
CA VAL A 342 -13.53 0.87 4.23
C VAL A 342 -13.31 2.03 3.26
N PRO A 343 -13.79 1.97 2.01
CA PRO A 343 -13.59 3.04 1.06
C PRO A 343 -14.21 4.34 1.58
N THR A 344 -13.41 5.39 1.72
CA THR A 344 -13.96 6.72 2.04
C THR A 344 -14.77 7.24 0.85
N LEU A 345 -15.75 8.12 1.11
CA LEU A 345 -16.58 8.77 0.07
C LEU A 345 -15.72 9.36 -1.07
N ILE A 346 -14.54 9.87 -0.77
CA ILE A 346 -13.57 10.39 -1.75
C ILE A 346 -13.02 9.27 -2.65
N ASN A 347 -12.76 8.09 -2.10
CA ASN A 347 -12.28 6.94 -2.88
C ASN A 347 -13.38 6.38 -3.77
N LEU A 348 -14.64 6.38 -3.31
CA LEU A 348 -15.81 5.96 -4.08
C LEU A 348 -16.11 6.91 -5.25
N ILE A 349 -15.89 8.22 -5.08
CA ILE A 349 -16.08 9.21 -6.14
C ILE A 349 -15.00 9.06 -7.23
N LYS A 350 -13.74 8.82 -6.84
CA LYS A 350 -12.63 8.63 -7.80
C LYS A 350 -12.69 7.32 -8.57
N ALA A 351 -13.34 6.29 -8.03
CA ALA A 351 -13.53 5.02 -8.73
C ALA A 351 -14.62 5.08 -9.81
N LYS A 352 -15.39 6.18 -9.88
CA LYS A 352 -16.46 6.41 -10.88
C LYS A 352 -16.04 7.35 -12.03
N GLU A 353 -14.85 7.96 -11.97
CA GLU A 353 -14.19 8.68 -13.06
C GLU A 353 -13.21 7.77 -13.81
#